data_4752cc5038dc90b0ca26534acb47f708
#
_entry.id   4752cc5038dc90b0ca26534acb47f708
#
_cell.length_a   1.000
_cell.length_b   1.000
_cell.length_c   1.000
_cell.angle_alpha   90.00
_cell.angle_beta   90.00
_cell.angle_gamma   90.00
#
_symmetry.space_group_name_H-M   'P 1'
#
loop_
_entity.id
_entity.type
_entity.pdbx_description
1 polymer ?
#
loop_
_entity_poly.entity_id
_entity_poly.type
_entity_poly.pdbx_seq_one_letter_code
_entity_poly.pdbx_strand_id
1 'polypeptide(L)'
;LKGTGADGVAVVSAIFGQPDIEAAARRLKETAEMYLGRHRRRKTVLTIAGSDSSGGAGIQADLKTMLANGVYGMSAITALTAQNTTGVSGIFPVTPEFLAMQIDSVFSDIRPDAVKIGMVSSGELIRVIAERLSYYKAENIVVDPVMISTSGSRLLDEDAVGALKELLLPMAAVATPNIPEAEVLSGICIRSSEDMVRAAEIISREYGCAVL
;
A
#
# COMPACT_ATOMS: atom_id res chain seq x y z
N LEU A 1 31.55 9.46 1.28
CA LEU A 1 30.35 8.71 0.89
C LEU A 1 30.68 7.36 0.24
N LYS A 2 31.82 7.23 -0.44
CA LYS A 2 32.25 5.97 -1.05
C LYS A 2 32.47 4.91 0.04
N GLY A 3 31.73 3.79 -0.02
CA GLY A 3 31.83 2.69 0.94
C GLY A 3 31.00 2.85 2.22
N THR A 4 30.18 3.89 2.34
CA THR A 4 29.30 4.09 3.51
C THR A 4 27.99 3.31 3.46
N GLY A 5 27.65 2.75 2.28
CA GLY A 5 26.34 2.12 2.06
C GLY A 5 25.17 3.12 2.00
N ALA A 6 25.45 4.41 1.93
CA ALA A 6 24.40 5.43 1.82
C ALA A 6 23.76 5.42 0.43
N ASP A 7 22.44 5.40 0.38
CA ASP A 7 21.66 5.39 -0.86
C ASP A 7 21.31 6.78 -1.37
N GLY A 8 21.60 7.81 -0.62
CA GLY A 8 21.32 9.19 -0.97
C GLY A 8 21.92 10.19 -0.01
N VAL A 9 21.86 11.46 -0.38
CA VAL A 9 22.37 12.59 0.41
C VAL A 9 21.30 13.66 0.47
N ALA A 10 20.95 14.12 1.67
CA ALA A 10 20.08 15.27 1.87
C ALA A 10 20.92 16.44 2.39
N VAL A 11 21.06 17.51 1.59
CA VAL A 11 21.85 18.68 1.92
C VAL A 11 21.08 19.94 1.53
N VAL A 12 20.58 20.64 2.50
CA VAL A 12 19.79 21.86 2.29
C VAL A 12 20.71 23.06 2.07
N SER A 13 21.64 23.34 2.97
CA SER A 13 22.51 24.52 2.92
C SER A 13 23.50 24.51 1.75
N ALA A 14 23.95 23.33 1.32
CA ALA A 14 24.84 23.19 0.17
C ALA A 14 24.18 23.58 -1.16
N ILE A 15 22.87 23.56 -1.22
CA ILE A 15 22.06 23.94 -2.39
C ILE A 15 21.55 25.37 -2.22
N PHE A 16 20.79 25.63 -1.17
CA PHE A 16 20.07 26.91 -0.99
C PHE A 16 20.97 28.07 -0.50
N GLY A 17 22.15 27.78 0.01
CA GLY A 17 23.15 28.77 0.34
C GLY A 17 24.02 29.22 -0.82
N GLN A 18 23.77 28.75 -2.05
CA GLN A 18 24.56 29.11 -3.23
C GLN A 18 23.89 30.22 -4.07
N PRO A 19 24.68 31.10 -4.72
CA PRO A 19 24.14 32.14 -5.60
C PRO A 19 23.35 31.59 -6.80
N ASP A 20 23.76 30.43 -7.31
CA ASP A 20 23.09 29.69 -8.40
C ASP A 20 22.65 28.34 -7.86
N ILE A 21 21.39 28.28 -7.43
CA ILE A 21 20.75 27.12 -6.82
C ILE A 21 20.69 25.96 -7.81
N GLU A 22 20.35 26.23 -9.08
CA GLU A 22 20.20 25.19 -10.10
C GLU A 22 21.54 24.53 -10.42
N ALA A 23 22.60 25.33 -10.63
CA ALA A 23 23.92 24.80 -10.88
C ALA A 23 24.49 24.03 -9.66
N ALA A 24 24.18 24.50 -8.44
CA ALA A 24 24.58 23.80 -7.22
C ALA A 24 23.88 22.45 -7.09
N ALA A 25 22.58 22.37 -7.35
CA ALA A 25 21.81 21.14 -7.34
C ALA A 25 22.30 20.15 -8.39
N ARG A 26 22.58 20.63 -9.61
CA ARG A 26 23.11 19.82 -10.71
C ARG A 26 24.47 19.21 -10.35
N ARG A 27 25.43 20.02 -9.89
CA ARG A 27 26.75 19.55 -9.46
C ARG A 27 26.69 18.54 -8.33
N LEU A 28 25.80 18.76 -7.37
CA LEU A 28 25.63 17.81 -6.27
C LEU A 28 25.07 16.48 -6.75
N LYS A 29 24.08 16.52 -7.66
CA LYS A 29 23.52 15.33 -8.30
C LYS A 29 24.59 14.54 -9.06
N GLU A 30 25.35 15.20 -9.93
CA GLU A 30 26.45 14.57 -10.69
C GLU A 30 27.51 13.95 -9.76
N THR A 31 27.87 14.67 -8.71
CA THR A 31 28.83 14.17 -7.69
C THR A 31 28.26 12.97 -6.95
N ALA A 32 27.00 13.01 -6.52
CA ALA A 32 26.34 11.89 -5.87
C ALA A 32 26.28 10.67 -6.80
N GLU A 33 25.88 10.84 -8.06
CA GLU A 33 25.85 9.78 -9.07
C GLU A 33 27.21 9.14 -9.32
N MET A 34 28.29 9.94 -9.32
CA MET A 34 29.67 9.46 -9.49
C MET A 34 30.16 8.62 -8.30
N TYR A 35 29.81 9.00 -7.07
CA TYR A 35 30.27 8.34 -5.84
C TYR A 35 29.37 7.20 -5.34
N LEU A 36 28.06 7.30 -5.59
CA LEU A 36 27.07 6.29 -5.16
C LEU A 36 26.83 5.22 -6.25
N GLY A 37 27.32 5.44 -7.46
CA GLY A 37 27.08 4.60 -8.64
C GLY A 37 25.75 4.99 -9.33
N ARG A 38 25.55 4.49 -10.57
CA ARG A 38 24.24 4.64 -11.23
C ARG A 38 23.24 3.82 -10.44
N HIS A 39 22.46 4.47 -9.59
CA HIS A 39 21.37 3.80 -8.89
C HIS A 39 20.41 3.22 -9.93
N ARG A 40 20.19 1.91 -9.88
CA ARG A 40 18.91 1.37 -10.34
C ARG A 40 17.84 2.24 -9.68
N ARG A 41 16.97 2.89 -10.48
CA ARG A 41 15.80 3.60 -9.97
C ARG A 41 15.17 2.73 -8.90
N ARG A 42 15.08 3.23 -7.67
CA ARG A 42 14.36 2.53 -6.61
C ARG A 42 12.95 2.26 -7.09
N LYS A 43 12.47 1.06 -6.87
CA LYS A 43 11.08 0.75 -7.09
C LYS A 43 10.23 1.57 -6.14
N THR A 44 9.08 2.02 -6.62
CA THR A 44 8.15 2.85 -5.88
C THR A 44 6.86 2.06 -5.63
N VAL A 45 6.35 2.10 -4.40
CA VAL A 45 5.12 1.39 -4.02
C VAL A 45 4.20 2.34 -3.27
N LEU A 46 2.94 2.39 -3.67
CA LEU A 46 1.88 3.08 -2.96
C LEU A 46 1.15 2.09 -2.05
N THR A 47 1.07 2.36 -0.75
CA THR A 47 0.08 1.70 0.12
C THR A 47 -1.17 2.55 0.25
N ILE A 48 -2.35 1.92 0.10
CA ILE A 48 -3.66 2.51 0.32
C ILE A 48 -4.29 1.76 1.48
N ALA A 49 -4.24 2.34 2.68
CA ALA A 49 -4.69 1.67 3.91
C ALA A 49 -4.97 2.66 5.04
N GLY A 50 -5.52 2.17 6.12
CA GLY A 50 -5.67 2.91 7.36
C GLY A 50 -4.33 3.20 8.04
N SER A 51 -4.30 4.22 8.87
CA SER A 51 -3.16 4.59 9.70
C SER A 51 -3.30 3.94 11.08
N ASP A 52 -2.25 3.30 11.57
CA ASP A 52 -2.15 2.80 12.95
C ASP A 52 -1.21 3.72 13.76
N SER A 53 -1.76 4.44 14.74
CA SER A 53 -0.99 5.38 15.56
C SER A 53 0.13 4.70 16.37
N SER A 54 0.00 3.41 16.69
CA SER A 54 1.05 2.65 17.37
C SER A 54 2.15 2.14 16.43
N GLY A 55 1.90 2.18 15.13
CA GLY A 55 2.88 1.84 14.10
C GLY A 55 3.11 0.34 13.87
N GLY A 56 2.25 -0.52 14.40
CA GLY A 56 2.36 -1.99 14.26
C GLY A 56 1.61 -2.56 13.06
N ALA A 57 0.68 -1.80 12.48
CA ALA A 57 -0.15 -2.19 11.35
C ALA A 57 -0.31 -1.04 10.35
N GLY A 58 -1.22 -1.18 9.38
CA GLY A 58 -1.59 -0.17 8.42
C GLY A 58 -0.42 0.42 7.63
N ILE A 59 -0.57 1.67 7.19
CA ILE A 59 0.47 2.34 6.39
C ILE A 59 1.83 2.40 7.09
N GLN A 60 1.87 2.48 8.42
CA GLN A 60 3.12 2.55 9.17
C GLN A 60 3.92 1.25 9.08
N ALA A 61 3.27 0.11 9.19
CA ALA A 61 3.91 -1.20 9.00
C ALA A 61 4.33 -1.39 7.54
N ASP A 62 3.47 -1.00 6.60
CA ASP A 62 3.76 -1.09 5.17
C ASP A 62 4.99 -0.26 4.79
N LEU A 63 5.06 1.02 5.20
CA LEU A 63 6.19 1.91 4.91
C LEU A 63 7.50 1.42 5.53
N LYS A 64 7.47 0.89 6.77
CA LYS A 64 8.64 0.27 7.41
C LYS A 64 9.12 -0.95 6.65
N THR A 65 8.19 -1.80 6.19
CA THR A 65 8.50 -2.99 5.39
C THR A 65 9.07 -2.62 4.04
N MET A 66 8.49 -1.64 3.35
CA MET A 66 9.00 -1.12 2.08
C MET A 66 10.42 -0.56 2.24
N LEU A 67 10.65 0.24 3.28
CA LEU A 67 11.98 0.79 3.57
C LEU A 67 13.01 -0.31 3.84
N ALA A 68 12.66 -1.32 4.65
CA ALA A 68 13.54 -2.44 4.97
C ALA A 68 13.90 -3.27 3.72
N ASN A 69 13.04 -3.28 2.70
CA ASN A 69 13.26 -3.95 1.41
C ASN A 69 13.86 -3.03 0.33
N GLY A 70 14.33 -1.83 0.69
CA GLY A 70 14.96 -0.89 -0.25
C GLY A 70 14.00 -0.25 -1.26
N VAL A 71 12.70 -0.28 -0.98
CA VAL A 71 11.64 0.29 -1.82
C VAL A 71 11.26 1.68 -1.32
N TYR A 72 10.96 2.60 -2.22
CA TYR A 72 10.41 3.91 -1.88
C TYR A 72 8.90 3.77 -1.64
N GLY A 73 8.49 3.86 -0.38
CA GLY A 73 7.09 3.74 0.02
C GLY A 73 6.38 5.10 0.01
N MET A 74 5.18 5.11 -0.55
CA MET A 74 4.22 6.24 -0.54
C MET A 74 2.91 5.76 0.08
N SER A 75 2.06 6.67 0.54
CA SER A 75 0.80 6.29 1.19
C SER A 75 -0.37 7.17 0.78
N ALA A 76 -1.56 6.55 0.62
CA ALA A 76 -2.86 7.20 0.62
C ALA A 76 -3.67 6.61 1.79
N ILE A 77 -4.15 7.47 2.67
CA ILE A 77 -4.74 7.07 3.94
C ILE A 77 -6.25 6.95 3.79
N THR A 78 -6.81 5.81 4.17
CA THR A 78 -8.26 5.54 4.13
C THR A 78 -8.97 5.95 5.42
N ALA A 79 -8.29 5.86 6.55
CA ALA A 79 -8.77 6.30 7.87
C ALA A 79 -7.61 6.56 8.82
N LEU A 80 -7.77 7.49 9.73
CA LEU A 80 -6.90 7.64 10.91
C LEU A 80 -7.48 6.82 12.06
N THR A 81 -6.63 6.12 12.82
CA THR A 81 -7.07 5.41 14.01
C THR A 81 -6.36 5.92 15.25
N ALA A 82 -7.08 5.97 16.36
CA ALA A 82 -6.52 6.01 17.70
C ALA A 82 -6.36 4.55 18.17
N GLN A 83 -5.20 3.98 17.92
CA GLN A 83 -4.93 2.55 18.07
C GLN A 83 -3.63 2.31 18.83
N ASN A 84 -3.61 1.21 19.58
CA ASN A 84 -2.44 0.66 20.24
C ASN A 84 -2.46 -0.88 20.19
N THR A 85 -1.52 -1.54 20.87
CA THR A 85 -1.41 -3.00 20.88
C THR A 85 -2.58 -3.72 21.57
N THR A 86 -3.43 -3.00 22.28
CA THR A 86 -4.59 -3.56 23.00
C THR A 86 -5.91 -3.36 22.24
N GLY A 87 -5.96 -2.48 21.23
CA GLY A 87 -7.16 -2.27 20.43
C GLY A 87 -7.25 -0.90 19.75
N VAL A 88 -8.40 -0.67 19.13
CA VAL A 88 -8.76 0.57 18.44
C VAL A 88 -9.81 1.31 19.29
N SER A 89 -9.48 2.52 19.77
CA SER A 89 -10.37 3.35 20.57
C SER A 89 -11.13 4.43 19.77
N GLY A 90 -10.69 4.70 18.53
CA GLY A 90 -11.36 5.67 17.65
C GLY A 90 -10.93 5.52 16.21
N ILE A 91 -11.85 5.81 15.29
CA ILE A 91 -11.60 5.79 13.85
C ILE A 91 -12.15 7.10 13.26
N PHE A 92 -11.32 7.79 12.49
CA PHE A 92 -11.68 8.96 11.71
C PHE A 92 -11.54 8.63 10.22
N PRO A 93 -12.64 8.37 9.50
CA PRO A 93 -12.60 8.01 8.09
C PRO A 93 -12.19 9.22 7.24
N VAL A 94 -11.49 8.97 6.15
CA VAL A 94 -11.21 9.96 5.11
C VAL A 94 -12.40 9.98 4.14
N THR A 95 -12.74 11.15 3.57
CA THR A 95 -13.81 11.22 2.58
C THR A 95 -13.36 10.60 1.24
N PRO A 96 -14.29 10.06 0.43
CA PRO A 96 -14.01 9.53 -0.89
C PRO A 96 -13.25 10.51 -1.78
N GLU A 97 -13.65 11.79 -1.78
CA GLU A 97 -13.03 12.85 -2.57
C GLU A 97 -11.58 13.08 -2.15
N PHE A 98 -11.31 13.10 -0.84
CA PHE A 98 -9.96 13.33 -0.35
C PHE A 98 -9.05 12.12 -0.60
N LEU A 99 -9.59 10.90 -0.55
CA LEU A 99 -8.84 9.71 -0.93
C LEU A 99 -8.47 9.75 -2.42
N ALA A 100 -9.41 10.14 -3.30
CA ALA A 100 -9.13 10.35 -4.71
C ALA A 100 -7.99 11.36 -4.91
N MET A 101 -8.04 12.51 -4.23
CA MET A 101 -7.00 13.54 -4.31
C MET A 101 -5.63 13.02 -3.85
N GLN A 102 -5.54 12.18 -2.82
CA GLN A 102 -4.28 11.58 -2.38
C GLN A 102 -3.71 10.66 -3.46
N ILE A 103 -4.55 9.78 -4.05
CA ILE A 103 -4.12 8.87 -5.11
C ILE A 103 -3.68 9.67 -6.34
N ASP A 104 -4.46 10.64 -6.77
CA ASP A 104 -4.16 11.51 -7.92
C ASP A 104 -2.85 12.27 -7.73
N SER A 105 -2.60 12.81 -6.54
CA SER A 105 -1.36 13.53 -6.21
C SER A 105 -0.13 12.63 -6.36
N VAL A 106 -0.23 11.36 -5.94
CA VAL A 106 0.88 10.41 -6.08
C VAL A 106 1.09 10.03 -7.56
N PHE A 107 0.02 9.61 -8.25
CA PHE A 107 0.14 9.11 -9.61
C PHE A 107 0.54 10.18 -10.63
N SER A 108 0.20 11.45 -10.39
CA SER A 108 0.55 12.57 -11.27
C SER A 108 2.03 12.99 -11.20
N ASP A 109 2.73 12.64 -10.12
CA ASP A 109 4.14 12.99 -9.90
C ASP A 109 5.03 11.74 -9.88
N ILE A 110 4.84 10.85 -8.91
CA ILE A 110 5.65 9.63 -8.74
C ILE A 110 4.78 8.42 -9.03
N ARG A 111 4.65 8.03 -10.32
CA ARG A 111 3.88 6.85 -10.69
C ARG A 111 4.41 5.61 -9.94
N PRO A 112 3.57 4.92 -9.14
CA PRO A 112 3.99 3.70 -8.44
C PRO A 112 4.30 2.56 -9.41
N ASP A 113 5.34 1.76 -9.11
CA ASP A 113 5.62 0.50 -9.79
C ASP A 113 4.69 -0.64 -9.31
N ALA A 114 4.14 -0.50 -8.09
CA ALA A 114 3.15 -1.42 -7.51
C ALA A 114 2.25 -0.68 -6.51
N VAL A 115 1.09 -1.27 -6.22
CA VAL A 115 0.14 -0.75 -5.23
C VAL A 115 -0.21 -1.87 -4.25
N LYS A 116 -0.17 -1.58 -2.94
CA LYS A 116 -0.72 -2.45 -1.89
C LYS A 116 -2.00 -1.83 -1.35
N ILE A 117 -3.08 -2.58 -1.32
CA ILE A 117 -4.33 -2.19 -0.70
C ILE A 117 -4.47 -2.99 0.60
N GLY A 118 -4.64 -2.29 1.72
CA GLY A 118 -4.90 -2.89 3.02
C GLY A 118 -6.32 -2.59 3.49
N MET A 119 -6.46 -2.18 4.76
CA MET A 119 -7.78 -1.91 5.35
C MET A 119 -8.46 -0.72 4.67
N VAL A 120 -9.66 -0.96 4.13
CA VAL A 120 -10.56 0.04 3.56
C VAL A 120 -11.96 -0.18 4.15
N SER A 121 -12.44 0.76 4.94
CA SER A 121 -13.61 0.56 5.82
C SER A 121 -14.97 0.64 5.14
N SER A 122 -15.10 1.16 3.92
CA SER A 122 -16.40 1.34 3.27
C SER A 122 -16.39 1.01 1.77
N GLY A 123 -17.55 0.59 1.25
CA GLY A 123 -17.75 0.33 -0.17
C GLY A 123 -17.51 1.56 -1.05
N GLU A 124 -17.83 2.77 -0.56
CA GLU A 124 -17.57 4.02 -1.29
C GLU A 124 -16.07 4.25 -1.51
N LEU A 125 -15.24 4.06 -0.48
CA LEU A 125 -13.79 4.19 -0.61
C LEU A 125 -13.22 3.12 -1.56
N ILE A 126 -13.75 1.89 -1.51
CA ILE A 126 -13.36 0.80 -2.42
C ILE A 126 -13.66 1.18 -3.88
N ARG A 127 -14.84 1.74 -4.16
CA ARG A 127 -15.21 2.19 -5.52
C ARG A 127 -14.27 3.28 -6.02
N VAL A 128 -13.92 4.26 -5.16
CA VAL A 128 -12.95 5.32 -5.51
C VAL A 128 -11.57 4.74 -5.81
N ILE A 129 -11.08 3.82 -4.98
CA ILE A 129 -9.79 3.15 -5.22
C ILE A 129 -9.81 2.46 -6.59
N ALA A 130 -10.82 1.63 -6.84
CA ALA A 130 -10.94 0.90 -8.09
C ALA A 130 -11.02 1.83 -9.31
N GLU A 131 -11.77 2.91 -9.21
CA GLU A 131 -11.89 3.93 -10.26
C GLU A 131 -10.55 4.61 -10.55
N ARG A 132 -9.85 5.09 -9.51
CA ARG A 132 -8.55 5.77 -9.68
C ARG A 132 -7.48 4.83 -10.21
N LEU A 133 -7.38 3.60 -9.67
CA LEU A 133 -6.40 2.63 -10.15
C LEU A 133 -6.66 2.21 -11.60
N SER A 134 -7.93 2.07 -12.01
CA SER A 134 -8.30 1.84 -13.40
C SER A 134 -7.94 3.02 -14.30
N TYR A 135 -8.25 4.25 -13.89
CA TYR A 135 -7.94 5.47 -14.63
C TYR A 135 -6.44 5.59 -14.92
N TYR A 136 -5.62 5.35 -13.90
CA TYR A 136 -4.16 5.39 -14.04
C TYR A 136 -3.56 4.12 -14.63
N LYS A 137 -4.35 3.09 -14.91
CA LYS A 137 -3.87 1.77 -15.37
C LYS A 137 -2.77 1.26 -14.43
N ALA A 138 -3.08 1.21 -13.14
CA ALA A 138 -2.15 0.73 -12.13
C ALA A 138 -1.83 -0.75 -12.34
N GLU A 139 -0.58 -1.12 -12.10
CA GLU A 139 -0.08 -2.47 -12.29
C GLU A 139 0.43 -3.04 -10.96
N ASN A 140 0.60 -4.37 -10.89
CA ASN A 140 1.17 -5.06 -9.73
C ASN A 140 0.42 -4.74 -8.44
N ILE A 141 -0.91 -4.87 -8.47
CA ILE A 141 -1.77 -4.58 -7.33
C ILE A 141 -1.79 -5.80 -6.40
N VAL A 142 -1.48 -5.57 -5.13
CA VAL A 142 -1.60 -6.55 -4.04
C VAL A 142 -2.77 -6.15 -3.17
N VAL A 143 -3.73 -7.05 -2.99
CA VAL A 143 -4.90 -6.83 -2.12
C VAL A 143 -4.79 -7.70 -0.88
N ASP A 144 -4.66 -7.04 0.26
CA ASP A 144 -4.78 -7.63 1.59
C ASP A 144 -6.23 -7.38 2.07
N PRO A 145 -7.11 -8.39 1.98
CA PRO A 145 -8.56 -8.20 2.14
C PRO A 145 -8.97 -8.13 3.61
N VAL A 146 -8.44 -7.15 4.34
CA VAL A 146 -8.64 -6.99 5.79
C VAL A 146 -10.13 -6.80 6.11
N MET A 147 -10.80 -7.86 6.57
CA MET A 147 -12.22 -7.86 6.92
C MET A 147 -12.48 -7.80 8.42
N ILE A 148 -11.54 -8.32 9.22
CA ILE A 148 -11.65 -8.46 10.67
C ILE A 148 -10.37 -7.93 11.29
N SER A 149 -10.50 -7.10 12.34
CA SER A 149 -9.33 -6.65 13.11
C SER A 149 -8.70 -7.82 13.88
N THR A 150 -7.42 -7.68 14.26
CA THR A 150 -6.74 -8.62 15.17
C THR A 150 -7.47 -8.78 16.51
N SER A 151 -8.27 -7.79 16.92
CA SER A 151 -9.14 -7.85 18.12
C SER A 151 -10.49 -8.55 17.87
N GLY A 152 -10.77 -9.06 16.66
CA GLY A 152 -11.99 -9.77 16.31
C GLY A 152 -13.17 -8.87 15.93
N SER A 153 -13.00 -7.56 15.87
CA SER A 153 -14.06 -6.65 15.42
C SER A 153 -14.19 -6.68 13.90
N ARG A 154 -15.43 -6.80 13.40
CA ARG A 154 -15.73 -6.71 11.97
C ARG A 154 -15.42 -5.29 11.49
N LEU A 155 -14.54 -5.16 10.51
CA LEU A 155 -14.07 -3.87 9.95
C LEU A 155 -14.83 -3.49 8.68
N LEU A 156 -15.39 -4.44 7.96
CA LEU A 156 -16.14 -4.23 6.73
C LEU A 156 -17.62 -4.57 6.94
N ASP A 157 -18.49 -3.76 6.38
CA ASP A 157 -19.89 -4.09 6.19
C ASP A 157 -20.09 -4.99 4.95
N GLU A 158 -21.33 -5.41 4.69
CA GLU A 158 -21.64 -6.30 3.56
C GLU A 158 -21.45 -5.61 2.21
N ASP A 159 -21.73 -4.31 2.10
CA ASP A 159 -21.50 -3.53 0.89
C ASP A 159 -20.00 -3.44 0.57
N ALA A 160 -19.16 -3.22 1.59
CA ALA A 160 -17.71 -3.18 1.40
C ALA A 160 -17.12 -4.54 1.00
N VAL A 161 -17.60 -5.65 1.56
CA VAL A 161 -17.20 -7.00 1.13
C VAL A 161 -17.63 -7.27 -0.31
N GLY A 162 -18.84 -6.88 -0.70
CA GLY A 162 -19.31 -6.98 -2.08
C GLY A 162 -18.42 -6.17 -3.03
N ALA A 163 -18.19 -4.90 -2.73
CA ALA A 163 -17.34 -4.03 -3.54
C ALA A 163 -15.90 -4.54 -3.65
N LEU A 164 -15.33 -5.09 -2.58
CA LEU A 164 -13.99 -5.71 -2.59
C LEU A 164 -13.93 -6.87 -3.60
N LYS A 165 -14.92 -7.78 -3.54
CA LYS A 165 -15.02 -8.95 -4.41
C LYS A 165 -15.21 -8.57 -5.88
N GLU A 166 -16.05 -7.59 -6.15
CA GLU A 166 -16.43 -7.20 -7.51
C GLU A 166 -15.41 -6.27 -8.17
N LEU A 167 -14.73 -5.41 -7.41
CA LEU A 167 -13.94 -4.33 -7.97
C LEU A 167 -12.44 -4.47 -7.73
N LEU A 168 -11.99 -4.87 -6.52
CA LEU A 168 -10.56 -4.87 -6.20
C LEU A 168 -9.89 -6.21 -6.46
N LEU A 169 -10.52 -7.32 -6.09
CA LEU A 169 -9.92 -8.65 -6.31
C LEU A 169 -9.69 -8.96 -7.80
N PRO A 170 -10.60 -8.62 -8.74
CA PRO A 170 -10.33 -8.81 -10.17
C PRO A 170 -9.18 -7.96 -10.74
N MET A 171 -8.78 -6.89 -10.04
CA MET A 171 -7.63 -6.06 -10.40
C MET A 171 -6.32 -6.55 -9.77
N ALA A 172 -6.40 -7.45 -8.79
CA ALA A 172 -5.25 -7.89 -8.03
C ALA A 172 -4.34 -8.81 -8.86
N ALA A 173 -3.04 -8.59 -8.78
CA ALA A 173 -2.05 -9.59 -9.17
C ALA A 173 -1.91 -10.67 -8.09
N VAL A 174 -2.01 -10.26 -6.81
CA VAL A 174 -1.92 -11.14 -5.65
C VAL A 174 -2.94 -10.72 -4.60
N ALA A 175 -3.64 -11.68 -4.02
CA ALA A 175 -4.45 -11.52 -2.81
C ALA A 175 -3.78 -12.25 -1.63
N THR A 176 -3.83 -11.65 -0.43
CA THR A 176 -3.18 -12.21 0.77
C THR A 176 -4.16 -12.43 1.93
N PRO A 177 -5.23 -13.25 1.73
CA PRO A 177 -6.22 -13.46 2.77
C PRO A 177 -5.67 -14.34 3.90
N ASN A 178 -5.97 -13.97 5.15
CA ASN A 178 -5.85 -14.90 6.26
C ASN A 178 -6.94 -15.99 6.19
N ILE A 179 -6.88 -17.01 7.08
CA ILE A 179 -7.83 -18.14 7.03
C ILE A 179 -9.30 -17.69 7.08
N PRO A 180 -9.75 -16.85 8.04
CA PRO A 180 -11.13 -16.37 8.06
C PRO A 180 -11.54 -15.60 6.79
N GLU A 181 -10.66 -14.81 6.23
CA GLU A 181 -10.88 -14.07 4.98
C GLU A 181 -10.97 -15.02 3.77
N ALA A 182 -10.09 -16.02 3.74
CA ALA A 182 -10.12 -17.05 2.69
C ALA A 182 -11.42 -17.88 2.75
N GLU A 183 -11.96 -18.18 3.93
CA GLU A 183 -13.27 -18.82 4.09
C GLU A 183 -14.40 -17.94 3.53
N VAL A 184 -14.38 -16.63 3.81
CA VAL A 184 -15.38 -15.68 3.26
C VAL A 184 -15.28 -15.55 1.74
N LEU A 185 -14.06 -15.55 1.21
CA LEU A 185 -13.82 -15.39 -0.22
C LEU A 185 -14.13 -16.67 -1.00
N SER A 186 -13.73 -17.81 -0.49
CA SER A 186 -13.90 -19.12 -1.15
C SER A 186 -15.25 -19.78 -0.89
N GLY A 187 -15.93 -19.41 0.19
CA GLY A 187 -17.19 -20.03 0.62
C GLY A 187 -17.04 -21.43 1.22
N ILE A 188 -15.80 -21.89 1.51
CA ILE A 188 -15.56 -23.19 2.17
C ILE A 188 -14.94 -22.99 3.55
N CYS A 189 -15.19 -23.93 4.47
CA CYS A 189 -14.56 -23.96 5.78
C CYS A 189 -13.16 -24.59 5.67
N ILE A 190 -12.15 -23.96 6.30
CA ILE A 190 -10.74 -24.37 6.25
C ILE A 190 -10.36 -25.02 7.57
N ARG A 191 -10.08 -26.32 7.56
CA ARG A 191 -9.68 -27.11 8.74
C ARG A 191 -8.35 -27.85 8.56
N SER A 192 -7.82 -27.87 7.33
CA SER A 192 -6.60 -28.59 6.99
C SER A 192 -5.78 -27.80 5.98
N SER A 193 -4.56 -28.20 5.74
CA SER A 193 -3.69 -27.65 4.67
C SER A 193 -4.29 -27.87 3.28
N GLU A 194 -4.95 -29.00 3.08
CA GLU A 194 -5.65 -29.35 1.84
C GLU A 194 -6.81 -28.39 1.57
N ASP A 195 -7.56 -28.01 2.62
CA ASP A 195 -8.63 -27.02 2.50
C ASP A 195 -8.08 -25.62 2.17
N MET A 196 -6.91 -25.26 2.73
CA MET A 196 -6.23 -24.00 2.38
C MET A 196 -5.89 -23.95 0.89
N VAL A 197 -5.33 -25.02 0.34
CA VAL A 197 -5.01 -25.12 -1.09
C VAL A 197 -6.29 -25.02 -1.93
N ARG A 198 -7.35 -25.73 -1.55
CA ARG A 198 -8.65 -25.65 -2.24
C ARG A 198 -9.25 -24.26 -2.20
N ALA A 199 -9.20 -23.59 -1.05
CA ALA A 199 -9.68 -22.21 -0.92
C ALA A 199 -8.89 -21.27 -1.82
N ALA A 200 -7.56 -21.37 -1.85
CA ALA A 200 -6.70 -20.59 -2.72
C ALA A 200 -7.01 -20.84 -4.21
N GLU A 201 -7.23 -22.09 -4.63
CA GLU A 201 -7.62 -22.43 -6.00
C GLU A 201 -8.98 -21.83 -6.40
N ILE A 202 -9.97 -21.87 -5.50
CA ILE A 202 -11.29 -21.26 -5.72
C ILE A 202 -11.14 -19.75 -5.91
N ILE A 203 -10.46 -19.08 -4.98
CA ILE A 203 -10.23 -17.62 -5.02
C ILE A 203 -9.46 -17.24 -6.30
N SER A 204 -8.39 -17.96 -6.61
CA SER A 204 -7.59 -17.69 -7.80
C SER A 204 -8.38 -17.85 -9.10
N ARG A 205 -9.24 -18.86 -9.18
CA ARG A 205 -10.11 -19.11 -10.35
C ARG A 205 -11.20 -18.06 -10.47
N GLU A 206 -11.82 -17.66 -9.35
CA GLU A 206 -12.95 -16.72 -9.33
C GLU A 206 -12.49 -15.29 -9.67
N TYR A 207 -11.36 -14.86 -9.13
CA TYR A 207 -10.90 -13.46 -9.27
C TYR A 207 -9.73 -13.28 -10.24
N GLY A 208 -9.10 -14.35 -10.72
CA GLY A 208 -8.00 -14.29 -11.69
C GLY A 208 -6.67 -13.84 -11.09
N CYS A 209 -6.49 -13.91 -9.76
CA CYS A 209 -5.28 -13.47 -9.06
C CYS A 209 -4.51 -14.65 -8.44
N ALA A 210 -3.22 -14.45 -8.17
CA ALA A 210 -2.48 -15.37 -7.30
C ALA A 210 -2.94 -15.21 -5.84
N VAL A 211 -2.84 -16.26 -5.04
CA VAL A 211 -3.21 -16.25 -3.61
C VAL A 211 -2.00 -16.67 -2.79
N LEU A 212 -1.69 -15.90 -1.76
CA LEU A 212 -0.58 -16.15 -0.84
C LEU A 212 -1.10 -16.28 0.58
#